data_91f32927d62c445219b134089be267a7
#
_entry.id   91f32927d62c445219b134089be267a7
#
_cell.length_a   1.000
_cell.length_b   1.000
_cell.length_c   1.000
_cell.angle_alpha   90.00
_cell.angle_beta   90.00
_cell.angle_gamma   90.00
#
_symmetry.space_group_name_H-M   'P 1'
#
loop_
_entity.id
_entity.type
_entity.pdbx_description
1 polymer ?
#
loop_
_entity_poly.entity_id
_entity_poly.type
_entity_poly.pdbx_seq_one_letter_code
_entity_poly.pdbx_strand_id
1 'polypeptide(L)'
;MRLLCLSLVTFLLTPALVGAQSTKRQVKVTAVFDGPSPVFDAATEDLAREIRTQLADRFDVVLVPLSFEGDWTAAGVERQLDEAYSDPEITVVFGFGHLAVRAVAARKALPKPTVLPFVTAAQKQGLPRRGDVSGKRNLCYISEEFDIGDEADWLTKVAGSKRIVLLGEESQRELLSSLSGTKELTVALAEPTVDALLAAIPNTADGLILAAMRQLSIEDRSRLLDQITKRRLPNVAVSPRWLDQGAMMSIRSPNNSQRRAQRAALNLDLILEGRPAAQIHVQFEERQELLFNMEAARAVGVRPTFEVLLEANLVHEEEASDENRIRMNVAMKEAVDRNLDLMVSEKFVEAGEQGVKVDRGPLLPQGQLQVGVTYQDPDRIVPGGQVAEWQASTFARASQSLYSERAWTRFKARKLAQGGREYGYFTDVLDIMLSSGVAYVGVLRSQAQERIQRRNIQLTREYLELARLRLEVGVANASELYRWQVTLADNQAAVVDARAVLQQSKIELNRVLNRPSERPIAPIDLPVDDAGRTEAPQDPISKYMNDPWSFERLRDFMVREGLRNSPEARQVEARKAAEKRINEGRARELWLPDFFVEGGIQHDFWREGEGATVPEPNDFGIG
;
A
#
# COMPACT_ATOMS: atom_id res chain seq x y z
N MET A 1 1.04 83.97 -16.39
CA MET A 1 2.34 84.62 -16.58
C MET A 1 3.30 83.54 -17.01
N ARG A 2 3.48 83.40 -18.30
CA ARG A 2 4.78 83.50 -19.05
C ARG A 2 5.78 82.44 -18.58
N LEU A 3 6.41 81.58 -19.37
CA LEU A 3 6.84 81.57 -20.77
C LEU A 3 7.44 80.18 -21.04
N LEU A 4 7.12 79.58 -22.18
CA LEU A 4 7.97 79.36 -23.36
C LEU A 4 9.04 78.26 -23.23
N CYS A 5 8.78 77.25 -24.05
CA CYS A 5 9.62 76.65 -25.10
C CYS A 5 11.10 76.38 -24.80
N LEU A 6 11.52 75.08 -24.89
CA LEU A 6 12.53 74.74 -25.91
C LEU A 6 12.47 73.25 -26.21
N SER A 7 12.18 72.91 -27.42
CA SER A 7 12.29 71.60 -28.05
C SER A 7 13.77 71.20 -28.18
N LEU A 8 14.15 70.03 -27.65
CA LEU A 8 15.40 69.42 -28.07
C LEU A 8 15.08 67.96 -28.47
N VAL A 9 15.05 67.76 -29.77
CA VAL A 9 15.00 66.46 -30.43
C VAL A 9 16.32 65.77 -30.16
N THR A 10 16.33 64.81 -29.25
CA THR A 10 17.45 63.88 -29.10
C THR A 10 17.02 62.55 -29.74
N PHE A 11 17.52 62.30 -30.93
CA PHE A 11 17.51 61.03 -31.63
C PHE A 11 18.39 60.05 -30.80
N LEU A 12 17.80 59.30 -29.93
CA LEU A 12 18.46 58.16 -29.32
C LEU A 12 18.31 56.96 -30.26
N LEU A 13 19.40 56.63 -30.95
CA LEU A 13 19.64 55.33 -31.56
C LEU A 13 19.50 54.28 -30.49
N THR A 14 18.39 53.60 -30.45
CA THR A 14 18.30 52.28 -29.82
C THR A 14 19.02 51.31 -30.75
N PRO A 15 20.11 50.66 -30.32
CA PRO A 15 20.58 49.51 -31.05
C PRO A 15 19.49 48.44 -30.93
N ALA A 16 18.88 48.08 -32.06
CA ALA A 16 18.10 46.88 -32.18
C ALA A 16 19.02 45.73 -31.75
N LEU A 17 18.80 45.21 -30.55
CA LEU A 17 19.25 43.90 -30.17
C LEU A 17 18.49 42.92 -31.08
N VAL A 18 19.03 42.74 -32.28
CA VAL A 18 18.79 41.54 -33.08
C VAL A 18 19.32 40.41 -32.20
N GLY A 19 18.44 39.76 -31.45
CA GLY A 19 18.71 38.50 -30.84
C GLY A 19 19.18 37.58 -31.95
N ALA A 20 20.47 37.31 -32.00
CA ALA A 20 21.02 36.23 -32.79
C ALA A 20 20.35 34.97 -32.24
N GLN A 21 19.29 34.51 -32.89
CA GLN A 21 18.87 33.11 -32.75
C GLN A 21 20.08 32.29 -33.18
N SER A 22 20.85 31.83 -32.21
CA SER A 22 21.87 30.81 -32.40
C SER A 22 21.17 29.67 -33.13
N THR A 23 21.38 29.55 -34.44
CA THR A 23 20.93 28.40 -35.21
C THR A 23 21.63 27.20 -34.62
N LYS A 24 20.90 26.42 -33.80
CA LYS A 24 21.41 25.20 -33.17
C LYS A 24 21.94 24.32 -34.31
N ARG A 25 23.14 23.75 -34.11
CA ARG A 25 23.73 22.83 -35.08
C ARG A 25 22.88 21.57 -35.14
N GLN A 26 22.26 21.29 -36.28
CA GLN A 26 21.52 20.05 -36.49
C GLN A 26 22.50 18.90 -36.62
N VAL A 27 22.22 17.82 -35.85
CA VAL A 27 23.02 16.59 -35.81
C VAL A 27 22.10 15.43 -35.99
N LYS A 28 22.33 14.61 -37.02
CA LYS A 28 21.58 13.36 -37.22
C LYS A 28 22.35 12.19 -36.64
N VAL A 29 21.68 11.46 -35.77
CA VAL A 29 22.21 10.23 -35.18
C VAL A 29 21.28 9.06 -35.49
N THR A 30 21.82 7.87 -35.57
CA THR A 30 21.03 6.66 -35.81
C THR A 30 21.41 5.55 -34.85
N ALA A 31 20.55 4.53 -34.75
CA ALA A 31 20.79 3.34 -33.95
C ALA A 31 20.67 2.08 -34.82
N VAL A 32 21.59 1.15 -34.63
CA VAL A 32 21.59 -0.18 -35.24
C VAL A 32 21.36 -1.22 -34.17
N PHE A 33 20.42 -2.12 -34.41
CA PHE A 33 19.96 -3.14 -33.46
C PHE A 33 20.25 -4.55 -34.00
N ASP A 34 20.38 -5.52 -33.08
CA ASP A 34 20.49 -6.92 -33.48
C ASP A 34 19.23 -7.41 -34.19
N GLY A 35 18.05 -6.88 -33.80
CA GLY A 35 16.73 -7.19 -34.37
C GLY A 35 15.64 -6.47 -33.58
N PRO A 36 14.36 -6.62 -33.98
CA PRO A 36 13.23 -5.98 -33.29
C PRO A 36 13.08 -6.51 -31.85
N SER A 37 13.02 -5.59 -30.86
CA SER A 37 12.89 -5.96 -29.46
C SER A 37 12.31 -4.84 -28.60
N PRO A 38 11.27 -5.11 -27.77
CA PRO A 38 10.74 -4.12 -26.83
C PRO A 38 11.80 -3.59 -25.85
N VAL A 39 12.87 -4.34 -25.61
CA VAL A 39 13.99 -3.93 -24.75
C VAL A 39 14.80 -2.83 -25.42
N PHE A 40 15.03 -2.94 -26.73
CA PHE A 40 15.76 -1.94 -27.49
C PHE A 40 14.93 -0.67 -27.67
N ASP A 41 13.62 -0.81 -27.88
CA ASP A 41 12.70 0.33 -27.98
C ASP A 41 12.75 1.18 -26.71
N ALA A 42 12.59 0.54 -25.54
CA ALA A 42 12.65 1.20 -24.26
C ALA A 42 14.03 1.86 -23.98
N ALA A 43 15.12 1.17 -24.31
CA ALA A 43 16.47 1.72 -24.14
C ALA A 43 16.72 2.94 -25.03
N THR A 44 16.14 2.93 -26.22
CA THR A 44 16.24 4.05 -27.18
C THR A 44 15.39 5.23 -26.75
N GLU A 45 14.19 5.00 -26.22
CA GLU A 45 13.36 6.07 -25.65
C GLU A 45 14.06 6.76 -24.48
N ASP A 46 14.68 5.98 -23.58
CA ASP A 46 15.47 6.51 -22.47
C ASP A 46 16.64 7.35 -23.00
N LEU A 47 17.39 6.85 -23.99
CA LEU A 47 18.48 7.58 -24.61
C LEU A 47 18.01 8.85 -25.30
N ALA A 48 16.91 8.79 -26.05
CA ALA A 48 16.33 9.96 -26.74
C ALA A 48 15.87 11.04 -25.76
N ARG A 49 15.32 10.63 -24.62
CA ARG A 49 14.92 11.54 -23.55
C ARG A 49 16.13 12.24 -22.94
N GLU A 50 17.17 11.50 -22.61
CA GLU A 50 18.40 12.04 -22.04
C GLU A 50 19.15 12.96 -23.03
N ILE A 51 19.22 12.60 -24.31
CA ILE A 51 19.78 13.44 -25.37
C ILE A 51 19.02 14.78 -25.44
N ARG A 52 17.70 14.75 -25.47
CA ARG A 52 16.88 15.98 -25.47
C ARG A 52 17.12 16.82 -24.22
N THR A 53 17.21 16.19 -23.05
CA THR A 53 17.40 16.91 -21.79
C THR A 53 18.78 17.57 -21.69
N GLN A 54 19.84 16.89 -22.15
CA GLN A 54 21.21 17.34 -21.94
C GLN A 54 21.75 18.21 -23.09
N LEU A 55 21.31 17.99 -24.34
CA LEU A 55 21.87 18.63 -25.52
C LEU A 55 20.97 19.71 -26.13
N ALA A 56 19.69 19.82 -25.73
CA ALA A 56 18.72 20.73 -26.36
C ALA A 56 19.15 22.21 -26.41
N ASP A 57 19.94 22.66 -25.47
CA ASP A 57 20.39 24.05 -25.42
C ASP A 57 21.46 24.36 -26.48
N ARG A 58 22.22 23.37 -26.94
CA ARG A 58 23.38 23.53 -27.82
C ARG A 58 23.20 22.91 -29.20
N PHE A 59 22.54 21.76 -29.28
CA PHE A 59 22.38 20.99 -30.50
C PHE A 59 20.91 20.67 -30.77
N ASP A 60 20.53 20.61 -32.05
CA ASP A 60 19.28 20.04 -32.51
C ASP A 60 19.56 18.61 -32.97
N VAL A 61 19.42 17.65 -32.05
CA VAL A 61 19.75 16.24 -32.33
C VAL A 61 18.51 15.55 -32.89
N VAL A 62 18.58 15.14 -34.13
CA VAL A 62 17.53 14.37 -34.80
C VAL A 62 17.95 12.90 -34.77
N LEU A 63 17.17 12.10 -34.02
CA LEU A 63 17.23 10.64 -34.13
C LEU A 63 16.53 10.26 -35.44
N VAL A 64 17.32 9.83 -36.42
CA VAL A 64 16.79 9.27 -37.67
C VAL A 64 15.98 8.01 -37.33
N PRO A 65 14.78 7.83 -37.92
CA PRO A 65 13.91 6.71 -37.54
C PRO A 65 14.62 5.37 -37.49
N LEU A 66 14.25 4.57 -36.51
CA LEU A 66 14.80 3.29 -36.10
C LEU A 66 14.60 2.16 -37.14
N SER A 67 14.99 2.39 -38.38
CA SER A 67 14.80 1.42 -39.47
C SER A 67 16.00 0.48 -39.70
N PHE A 68 17.06 0.63 -38.90
CA PHE A 68 18.27 -0.18 -39.04
C PHE A 68 18.23 -1.35 -38.05
N GLU A 69 17.28 -2.28 -38.27
CA GLU A 69 17.17 -3.52 -37.49
C GLU A 69 17.84 -4.67 -38.24
N GLY A 70 18.75 -5.37 -37.56
CA GLY A 70 19.24 -6.66 -38.00
C GLY A 70 18.12 -7.72 -37.91
N ASP A 71 18.30 -8.81 -38.58
CA ASP A 71 17.38 -9.95 -38.59
C ASP A 71 17.79 -11.02 -37.54
N TRP A 72 18.39 -10.61 -36.45
CA TRP A 72 19.02 -11.46 -35.43
C TRP A 72 20.19 -12.28 -35.96
N THR A 73 20.74 -11.89 -37.12
CA THR A 73 21.93 -12.52 -37.70
C THR A 73 23.11 -11.55 -37.77
N ALA A 74 24.34 -12.09 -37.70
CA ALA A 74 25.53 -11.26 -37.83
C ALA A 74 25.59 -10.57 -39.20
N ALA A 75 25.18 -11.25 -40.27
CA ALA A 75 25.15 -10.72 -41.63
C ALA A 75 24.13 -9.58 -41.79
N GLY A 76 22.96 -9.68 -41.13
CA GLY A 76 21.93 -8.64 -41.12
C GLY A 76 22.44 -7.38 -40.43
N VAL A 77 23.04 -7.52 -39.26
CA VAL A 77 23.63 -6.40 -38.50
C VAL A 77 24.78 -5.73 -39.25
N GLU A 78 25.66 -6.53 -39.92
CA GLU A 78 26.73 -5.95 -40.71
C GLU A 78 26.21 -5.11 -41.88
N ARG A 79 25.18 -5.57 -42.61
CA ARG A 79 24.51 -4.79 -43.65
C ARG A 79 23.97 -3.47 -43.13
N GLN A 80 23.30 -3.50 -41.99
CA GLN A 80 22.72 -2.30 -41.37
C GLN A 80 23.80 -1.30 -40.91
N LEU A 81 24.91 -1.80 -40.36
CA LEU A 81 26.06 -0.95 -40.04
C LEU A 81 26.68 -0.32 -41.28
N ASP A 82 26.80 -1.07 -42.39
CA ASP A 82 27.35 -0.54 -43.67
C ASP A 82 26.46 0.55 -44.23
N GLU A 83 25.13 0.38 -44.18
CA GLU A 83 24.15 1.36 -44.61
C GLU A 83 24.26 2.64 -43.74
N ALA A 84 24.25 2.51 -42.40
CA ALA A 84 24.40 3.62 -41.47
C ALA A 84 25.72 4.37 -41.64
N TYR A 85 26.82 3.68 -41.93
CA TYR A 85 28.12 4.32 -42.19
C TYR A 85 28.21 5.00 -43.55
N SER A 86 27.48 4.52 -44.56
CA SER A 86 27.47 5.06 -45.91
C SER A 86 26.59 6.29 -46.07
N ASP A 87 25.59 6.50 -45.21
CA ASP A 87 24.69 7.62 -45.24
C ASP A 87 25.43 8.92 -44.83
N PRO A 88 25.63 9.91 -45.75
CA PRO A 88 26.40 11.12 -45.44
C PRO A 88 25.75 12.03 -44.39
N GLU A 89 24.45 11.88 -44.14
CA GLU A 89 23.74 12.72 -43.19
C GLU A 89 23.93 12.27 -41.73
N ILE A 90 24.25 10.99 -41.49
CA ILE A 90 24.44 10.45 -40.17
C ILE A 90 25.82 10.86 -39.63
N THR A 91 25.82 11.51 -38.48
CA THR A 91 27.04 12.01 -37.81
C THR A 91 27.59 10.97 -36.80
N VAL A 92 26.72 10.32 -36.02
CA VAL A 92 27.10 9.33 -34.98
C VAL A 92 26.18 8.13 -35.09
N VAL A 93 26.73 6.92 -34.93
CA VAL A 93 26.03 5.66 -34.95
C VAL A 93 26.01 5.07 -33.53
N PHE A 94 24.83 4.71 -33.03
CA PHE A 94 24.68 3.90 -31.82
C PHE A 94 24.52 2.43 -32.21
N GLY A 95 25.12 1.51 -31.45
CA GLY A 95 24.94 0.07 -31.64
C GLY A 95 24.35 -0.59 -30.40
N PHE A 96 23.27 -1.32 -30.57
CA PHE A 96 22.55 -2.00 -29.50
C PHE A 96 22.53 -3.52 -29.76
N GLY A 97 22.92 -4.26 -28.74
CA GLY A 97 22.92 -5.71 -28.77
C GLY A 97 24.32 -6.32 -28.93
N HIS A 98 24.42 -7.63 -28.72
CA HIS A 98 25.71 -8.32 -28.74
C HIS A 98 26.25 -8.57 -30.15
N LEU A 99 25.38 -8.73 -31.14
CA LEU A 99 25.80 -8.87 -32.55
C LEU A 99 26.36 -7.55 -33.08
N ALA A 100 25.70 -6.42 -32.77
CA ALA A 100 26.18 -5.09 -33.13
C ALA A 100 27.53 -4.79 -32.45
N VAL A 101 27.68 -5.12 -31.17
CA VAL A 101 28.95 -4.99 -30.44
C VAL A 101 30.07 -5.76 -31.12
N ARG A 102 29.84 -7.01 -31.48
CA ARG A 102 30.84 -7.88 -32.13
C ARG A 102 31.17 -7.42 -33.55
N ALA A 103 30.17 -7.04 -34.35
CA ALA A 103 30.38 -6.52 -35.68
C ALA A 103 31.24 -5.24 -35.65
N VAL A 104 30.99 -4.33 -34.70
CA VAL A 104 31.82 -3.12 -34.47
C VAL A 104 33.24 -3.48 -33.97
N ALA A 105 33.36 -4.47 -33.08
CA ALA A 105 34.64 -4.93 -32.57
C ALA A 105 35.55 -5.51 -33.69
N ALA A 106 34.98 -6.33 -34.58
CA ALA A 106 35.67 -7.01 -35.68
C ALA A 106 36.18 -6.06 -36.77
N ARG A 107 35.56 -4.88 -36.94
CA ARG A 107 35.98 -3.92 -37.98
C ARG A 107 37.33 -3.31 -37.67
N LYS A 108 38.25 -3.28 -38.65
CA LYS A 108 39.57 -2.65 -38.48
C LYS A 108 39.51 -1.14 -38.25
N ALA A 109 38.60 -0.46 -38.95
CA ALA A 109 38.37 0.98 -38.86
C ALA A 109 36.88 1.29 -38.85
N LEU A 110 36.47 2.32 -38.12
CA LEU A 110 35.13 2.84 -38.09
C LEU A 110 35.06 4.16 -38.85
N PRO A 111 34.22 4.27 -39.91
CA PRO A 111 34.15 5.49 -40.73
C PRO A 111 33.63 6.69 -39.93
N LYS A 112 32.71 6.46 -38.99
CA LYS A 112 32.08 7.47 -38.15
C LYS A 112 32.21 7.16 -36.67
N PRO A 113 32.09 8.18 -35.79
CA PRO A 113 31.97 7.96 -34.36
C PRO A 113 30.83 6.98 -34.06
N THR A 114 31.17 5.93 -33.30
CA THR A 114 30.26 4.85 -32.93
C THR A 114 30.25 4.71 -31.41
N VAL A 115 29.04 4.75 -30.83
CA VAL A 115 28.81 4.62 -29.39
C VAL A 115 28.04 3.34 -29.11
N LEU A 116 28.56 2.47 -28.24
CA LEU A 116 27.90 1.25 -27.81
C LEU A 116 27.46 1.43 -26.34
N PRO A 117 26.18 1.78 -26.08
CA PRO A 117 25.76 2.21 -24.75
C PRO A 117 25.54 1.05 -23.76
N PHE A 118 25.30 -0.17 -24.25
CA PHE A 118 24.94 -1.33 -23.43
C PHE A 118 25.85 -2.53 -23.73
N VAL A 119 27.11 -2.44 -23.29
CA VAL A 119 28.09 -3.52 -23.50
C VAL A 119 28.26 -4.30 -22.21
N THR A 120 28.05 -5.61 -22.28
CA THR A 120 28.31 -6.55 -21.20
C THR A 120 29.64 -7.27 -21.49
N ALA A 121 30.57 -7.29 -20.52
CA ALA A 121 31.86 -8.00 -20.65
C ALA A 121 32.63 -7.66 -21.95
N ALA A 122 32.93 -6.39 -22.19
CA ALA A 122 33.52 -5.86 -23.42
C ALA A 122 34.75 -6.66 -23.93
N GLN A 123 35.64 -7.06 -23.04
CA GLN A 123 36.86 -7.82 -23.42
C GLN A 123 36.51 -9.20 -23.98
N LYS A 124 35.51 -9.89 -23.41
CA LYS A 124 35.03 -11.20 -23.91
C LYS A 124 34.34 -11.09 -25.26
N GLN A 125 33.83 -9.90 -25.62
CA GLN A 125 33.25 -9.60 -26.92
C GLN A 125 34.27 -9.03 -27.93
N GLY A 126 35.57 -8.99 -27.61
CA GLY A 126 36.64 -8.55 -28.50
C GLY A 126 36.80 -7.04 -28.65
N LEU A 127 36.17 -6.23 -27.78
CA LEU A 127 36.35 -4.80 -27.80
C LEU A 127 37.72 -4.39 -27.24
N PRO A 128 38.46 -3.50 -27.94
CA PRO A 128 39.76 -3.05 -27.48
C PRO A 128 39.65 -2.13 -26.28
N ARG A 129 40.58 -2.26 -25.34
CA ARG A 129 40.73 -1.39 -24.17
C ARG A 129 42.19 -1.01 -23.94
N ARG A 130 42.46 0.26 -23.72
CA ARG A 130 43.76 0.81 -23.32
C ARG A 130 43.59 1.67 -22.07
N GLY A 131 43.91 1.11 -20.90
CA GLY A 131 43.55 1.75 -19.63
C GLY A 131 42.05 1.89 -19.50
N ASP A 132 41.53 3.11 -19.34
CA ASP A 132 40.10 3.41 -19.15
C ASP A 132 39.40 3.85 -20.43
N VAL A 133 40.03 3.76 -21.60
CA VAL A 133 39.50 4.20 -22.88
C VAL A 133 39.51 3.08 -23.93
N SER A 134 38.75 3.21 -24.99
CA SER A 134 38.75 2.21 -26.07
C SER A 134 40.08 2.16 -26.83
N GLY A 135 40.74 3.30 -27.00
CA GLY A 135 41.97 3.44 -27.79
C GLY A 135 41.79 3.19 -29.30
N LYS A 136 40.58 2.86 -29.78
CA LYS A 136 40.24 2.62 -31.19
C LYS A 136 39.56 3.87 -31.77
N ARG A 137 40.11 4.38 -32.89
CA ARG A 137 39.56 5.56 -33.56
C ARG A 137 38.06 5.39 -33.82
N ASN A 138 37.29 6.44 -33.51
CA ASN A 138 35.84 6.52 -33.67
C ASN A 138 35.04 5.51 -32.83
N LEU A 139 35.62 4.87 -31.81
CA LEU A 139 34.92 3.95 -30.93
C LEU A 139 34.81 4.50 -29.51
N CYS A 140 33.60 4.60 -29.01
CA CYS A 140 33.29 4.76 -27.60
C CYS A 140 32.30 3.67 -27.18
N TYR A 141 32.43 3.13 -25.98
CA TYR A 141 31.48 2.19 -25.44
C TYR A 141 31.32 2.37 -23.93
N ILE A 142 30.23 1.88 -23.40
CA ILE A 142 29.95 1.88 -21.97
C ILE A 142 29.87 0.41 -21.55
N SER A 143 30.90 -0.04 -20.83
CA SER A 143 31.02 -1.45 -20.41
C SER A 143 31.04 -1.57 -18.90
N GLU A 144 30.29 -2.56 -18.43
CA GLU A 144 30.38 -3.05 -17.06
C GLU A 144 31.29 -4.29 -16.96
N GLU A 145 31.87 -4.47 -15.79
CA GLU A 145 32.41 -5.76 -15.39
C GLU A 145 31.23 -6.63 -14.96
N PHE A 146 30.93 -7.65 -15.74
CA PHE A 146 29.79 -8.53 -15.52
C PHE A 146 30.29 -9.91 -15.09
N ASP A 147 29.99 -10.31 -13.86
CA ASP A 147 30.18 -11.67 -13.37
C ASP A 147 28.81 -12.32 -13.09
N ILE A 148 28.49 -13.36 -13.84
CA ILE A 148 27.27 -14.16 -13.64
C ILE A 148 27.35 -14.99 -12.34
N GLY A 149 28.54 -15.09 -11.75
CA GLY A 149 28.76 -15.76 -10.49
C GLY A 149 28.03 -15.11 -9.32
N ASP A 150 27.83 -13.79 -9.36
CA ASP A 150 27.10 -13.06 -8.33
C ASP A 150 25.63 -13.52 -8.27
N GLU A 151 24.97 -13.72 -9.43
CA GLU A 151 23.62 -14.25 -9.50
C GLU A 151 23.52 -15.67 -8.93
N ALA A 152 24.53 -16.51 -9.19
CA ALA A 152 24.57 -17.86 -8.66
C ALA A 152 24.77 -17.88 -7.14
N ASP A 153 25.64 -16.99 -6.60
CA ASP A 153 25.86 -16.88 -5.17
C ASP A 153 24.61 -16.45 -4.42
N TRP A 154 23.92 -15.45 -4.93
CA TRP A 154 22.65 -15.03 -4.35
C TRP A 154 21.58 -16.12 -4.40
N LEU A 155 21.48 -16.86 -5.50
CA LEU A 155 20.53 -17.97 -5.62
C LEU A 155 20.86 -19.10 -4.63
N THR A 156 22.16 -19.38 -4.43
CA THR A 156 22.61 -20.33 -3.42
C THR A 156 22.32 -19.82 -2.00
N LYS A 157 22.60 -18.54 -1.70
CA LYS A 157 22.36 -17.93 -0.38
C LYS A 157 20.86 -17.92 -0.01
N VAL A 158 19.99 -17.63 -0.99
CA VAL A 158 18.54 -17.42 -0.75
C VAL A 158 17.74 -18.72 -0.81
N ALA A 159 18.03 -19.58 -1.80
CA ALA A 159 17.24 -20.78 -2.09
C ALA A 159 17.99 -22.09 -1.80
N GLY A 160 19.29 -22.04 -1.48
CA GLY A 160 20.12 -23.22 -1.28
C GLY A 160 20.40 -24.02 -2.56
N SER A 161 20.22 -23.41 -3.75
CA SER A 161 20.41 -24.05 -5.05
C SER A 161 21.86 -24.42 -5.29
N LYS A 162 22.08 -25.64 -5.81
CA LYS A 162 23.43 -26.19 -6.10
C LYS A 162 23.62 -26.54 -7.57
N ARG A 163 22.57 -26.88 -8.29
CA ARG A 163 22.56 -27.24 -9.71
C ARG A 163 21.87 -26.12 -10.49
N ILE A 164 22.61 -25.03 -10.64
CA ILE A 164 22.10 -23.79 -11.23
C ILE A 164 22.29 -23.85 -12.74
N VAL A 165 21.23 -23.51 -13.48
CA VAL A 165 21.21 -23.47 -14.93
C VAL A 165 21.07 -22.03 -15.41
N LEU A 166 21.97 -21.60 -16.29
CA LEU A 166 21.86 -20.34 -17.02
C LEU A 166 21.03 -20.58 -18.28
N LEU A 167 19.80 -20.07 -18.27
CA LEU A 167 18.85 -20.19 -19.37
C LEU A 167 18.92 -18.95 -20.27
N GLY A 168 19.05 -19.15 -21.58
CA GLY A 168 19.16 -18.06 -22.56
C GLY A 168 18.72 -18.45 -23.95
N GLU A 169 18.74 -17.47 -24.86
CA GLU A 169 18.43 -17.64 -26.28
C GLU A 169 19.63 -18.16 -27.05
N GLU A 170 19.39 -18.95 -28.07
CA GLU A 170 20.44 -19.51 -28.95
C GLU A 170 21.33 -18.41 -29.58
N SER A 171 20.72 -17.28 -29.94
CA SER A 171 21.45 -16.09 -30.45
C SER A 171 22.54 -15.57 -29.52
N GLN A 172 22.47 -15.88 -28.22
CA GLN A 172 23.41 -15.43 -27.19
C GLN A 172 24.49 -16.47 -26.86
N ARG A 173 24.55 -17.59 -27.59
CA ARG A 173 25.43 -18.75 -27.30
C ARG A 173 26.87 -18.36 -26.96
N GLU A 174 27.50 -17.58 -27.81
CA GLU A 174 28.92 -17.23 -27.63
C GLU A 174 29.15 -16.34 -26.40
N LEU A 175 28.23 -15.39 -26.17
CA LEU A 175 28.30 -14.52 -24.98
C LEU A 175 28.10 -15.32 -23.71
N LEU A 176 27.01 -16.09 -23.60
CA LEU A 176 26.67 -16.83 -22.38
C LEU A 176 27.68 -17.95 -22.07
N SER A 177 28.18 -18.64 -23.10
CA SER A 177 29.23 -19.62 -22.91
C SER A 177 30.54 -18.98 -22.42
N SER A 178 30.85 -17.75 -22.82
CA SER A 178 32.04 -17.02 -22.32
C SER A 178 31.88 -16.54 -20.89
N LEU A 179 30.64 -16.32 -20.42
CA LEU A 179 30.35 -15.85 -19.07
C LEU A 179 30.32 -16.98 -18.03
N SER A 180 29.99 -18.20 -18.43
CA SER A 180 29.87 -19.36 -17.54
C SER A 180 31.21 -19.94 -17.02
N GLY A 181 32.34 -19.46 -17.50
CA GLY A 181 33.66 -20.04 -17.22
C GLY A 181 34.22 -19.81 -15.80
N THR A 182 33.59 -19.02 -14.96
CA THR A 182 34.05 -18.72 -13.59
C THR A 182 33.48 -19.65 -12.52
N LYS A 183 32.34 -20.32 -12.81
CA LYS A 183 31.67 -21.34 -11.96
C LYS A 183 31.14 -22.46 -12.82
N GLU A 184 31.01 -23.67 -12.27
CA GLU A 184 30.41 -24.83 -12.96
C GLU A 184 28.88 -24.61 -13.19
N LEU A 185 28.54 -23.64 -14.04
CA LEU A 185 27.16 -23.38 -14.43
C LEU A 185 26.81 -24.18 -15.68
N THR A 186 25.70 -24.89 -15.65
CA THR A 186 25.14 -25.53 -16.85
C THR A 186 24.45 -24.46 -17.71
N VAL A 187 24.90 -24.30 -18.96
CA VAL A 187 24.28 -23.38 -19.92
C VAL A 187 23.22 -24.11 -20.73
N ALA A 188 21.98 -23.66 -20.68
CA ALA A 188 20.86 -24.16 -21.46
C ALA A 188 20.40 -23.09 -22.46
N LEU A 189 20.49 -23.38 -23.74
CA LEU A 189 20.15 -22.45 -24.82
C LEU A 189 19.10 -23.08 -25.72
N ALA A 190 18.13 -22.26 -26.13
CA ALA A 190 17.07 -22.70 -27.04
C ALA A 190 16.60 -21.56 -27.94
N GLU A 191 15.78 -21.91 -28.92
CA GLU A 191 15.03 -20.97 -29.73
C GLU A 191 14.13 -20.09 -28.80
N PRO A 192 13.85 -18.83 -29.17
CA PRO A 192 13.12 -17.88 -28.34
C PRO A 192 11.61 -18.16 -28.27
N THR A 193 11.26 -19.39 -27.91
CA THR A 193 9.88 -19.85 -27.69
C THR A 193 9.77 -20.43 -26.28
N VAL A 194 8.60 -20.24 -25.65
CA VAL A 194 8.38 -20.73 -24.29
C VAL A 194 8.61 -22.22 -24.16
N ASP A 195 8.10 -23.01 -25.13
CA ASP A 195 8.19 -24.47 -25.07
C ASP A 195 9.63 -24.97 -25.26
N ALA A 196 10.40 -24.38 -26.18
CA ALA A 196 11.80 -24.73 -26.41
C ALA A 196 12.68 -24.39 -25.18
N LEU A 197 12.48 -23.22 -24.58
CA LEU A 197 13.19 -22.80 -23.37
C LEU A 197 12.86 -23.71 -22.19
N LEU A 198 11.60 -24.08 -22.00
CA LEU A 198 11.18 -25.00 -20.93
C LEU A 198 11.72 -26.41 -21.13
N ALA A 199 11.83 -26.88 -22.38
CA ALA A 199 12.41 -28.19 -22.73
C ALA A 199 13.93 -28.22 -22.54
N ALA A 200 14.61 -27.09 -22.68
CA ALA A 200 16.05 -26.97 -22.46
C ALA A 200 16.47 -27.04 -21.00
N ILE A 201 15.54 -26.80 -20.04
CA ILE A 201 15.83 -26.88 -18.62
C ILE A 201 15.99 -28.34 -18.18
N PRO A 202 17.18 -28.78 -17.70
CA PRO A 202 17.38 -30.14 -17.22
C PRO A 202 16.49 -30.45 -16.00
N ASN A 203 15.95 -31.65 -15.92
CA ASN A 203 15.13 -32.08 -14.79
C ASN A 203 15.91 -32.10 -13.44
N THR A 204 17.22 -32.04 -13.50
CA THR A 204 18.10 -32.00 -12.32
C THR A 204 18.33 -30.58 -11.80
N ALA A 205 17.90 -29.55 -12.51
CA ALA A 205 18.06 -28.16 -12.09
C ALA A 205 17.28 -27.89 -10.80
N ASP A 206 17.90 -27.18 -9.87
CA ASP A 206 17.30 -26.69 -8.62
C ASP A 206 17.35 -25.18 -8.48
N GLY A 207 17.86 -24.47 -9.50
CA GLY A 207 17.85 -23.02 -9.61
C GLY A 207 18.09 -22.55 -11.03
N LEU A 208 17.55 -21.38 -11.39
CA LEU A 208 17.68 -20.81 -12.73
C LEU A 208 18.24 -19.39 -12.67
N ILE A 209 19.20 -19.11 -13.55
CA ILE A 209 19.59 -17.74 -13.90
C ILE A 209 18.97 -17.44 -15.26
N LEU A 210 18.12 -16.42 -15.33
CA LEU A 210 17.44 -16.02 -16.55
C LEU A 210 18.24 -14.91 -17.23
N ALA A 211 18.87 -15.23 -18.36
CA ALA A 211 19.57 -14.24 -19.18
C ALA A 211 18.59 -13.17 -19.71
N ALA A 212 19.11 -12.06 -20.19
CA ALA A 212 18.29 -11.02 -20.82
C ALA A 212 17.80 -11.50 -22.20
N MET A 213 16.73 -12.30 -22.22
CA MET A 213 16.11 -12.83 -23.45
C MET A 213 15.38 -11.70 -24.18
N ARG A 214 15.96 -11.24 -25.28
CA ARG A 214 15.54 -10.02 -25.96
C ARG A 214 14.51 -10.24 -27.04
N GLN A 215 14.41 -11.47 -27.55
CA GLN A 215 13.47 -11.84 -28.59
C GLN A 215 12.09 -12.24 -28.05
N LEU A 216 11.99 -12.59 -26.77
CA LEU A 216 10.71 -12.92 -26.15
C LEU A 216 9.83 -11.70 -25.96
N SER A 217 8.56 -11.81 -26.31
CA SER A 217 7.53 -10.82 -25.97
C SER A 217 7.32 -10.73 -24.46
N ILE A 218 6.68 -9.66 -23.98
CA ILE A 218 6.34 -9.52 -22.56
C ILE A 218 5.39 -10.63 -22.11
N GLU A 219 4.42 -10.98 -22.95
CA GLU A 219 3.45 -12.05 -22.69
C GLU A 219 4.14 -13.43 -22.61
N ASP A 220 5.10 -13.71 -23.49
CA ASP A 220 5.84 -14.97 -23.48
C ASP A 220 6.76 -15.09 -22.26
N ARG A 221 7.36 -13.98 -21.81
CA ARG A 221 8.13 -13.94 -20.56
C ARG A 221 7.25 -14.27 -19.36
N SER A 222 6.07 -13.66 -19.26
CA SER A 222 5.13 -13.96 -18.19
C SER A 222 4.68 -15.42 -18.21
N ARG A 223 4.40 -15.99 -19.41
CA ARG A 223 4.07 -17.41 -19.56
C ARG A 223 5.23 -18.32 -19.16
N LEU A 224 6.46 -17.99 -19.53
CA LEU A 224 7.65 -18.74 -19.16
C LEU A 224 7.83 -18.76 -17.64
N LEU A 225 7.73 -17.61 -16.99
CA LEU A 225 7.86 -17.46 -15.54
C LEU A 225 6.74 -18.18 -14.77
N ASP A 226 5.50 -18.16 -15.27
CA ASP A 226 4.40 -18.93 -14.68
C ASP A 226 4.70 -20.45 -14.72
N GLN A 227 5.22 -20.98 -15.82
CA GLN A 227 5.60 -22.39 -15.92
C GLN A 227 6.81 -22.74 -15.03
N ILE A 228 7.81 -21.85 -14.91
CA ILE A 228 8.95 -22.00 -14.00
C ILE A 228 8.46 -22.03 -12.55
N THR A 229 7.52 -21.17 -12.20
CA THR A 229 6.88 -21.10 -10.88
C THR A 229 6.09 -22.37 -10.57
N LYS A 230 5.33 -22.90 -11.52
CA LYS A 230 4.63 -24.19 -11.37
C LYS A 230 5.58 -25.36 -11.15
N ARG A 231 6.78 -25.33 -11.73
CA ARG A 231 7.85 -26.30 -11.46
C ARG A 231 8.57 -26.06 -10.13
N ARG A 232 8.21 -25.00 -9.38
CA ARG A 232 8.84 -24.58 -8.11
C ARG A 232 10.36 -24.38 -8.24
N LEU A 233 10.80 -23.79 -9.35
CA LEU A 233 12.20 -23.51 -9.59
C LEU A 233 12.55 -22.07 -9.15
N PRO A 234 13.34 -21.89 -8.09
CA PRO A 234 13.91 -20.59 -7.72
C PRO A 234 14.66 -19.98 -8.89
N ASN A 235 14.51 -18.68 -9.10
CA ASN A 235 15.12 -18.03 -10.24
C ASN A 235 15.63 -16.62 -9.91
N VAL A 236 16.69 -16.22 -10.58
CA VAL A 236 17.24 -14.87 -10.59
C VAL A 236 17.29 -14.35 -12.02
N ALA A 237 16.74 -13.18 -12.25
CA ALA A 237 16.76 -12.55 -13.55
C ALA A 237 17.90 -11.53 -13.64
N VAL A 238 18.70 -11.61 -14.70
CA VAL A 238 19.74 -10.61 -14.99
C VAL A 238 19.10 -9.23 -15.24
N SER A 239 17.91 -9.18 -15.80
CA SER A 239 17.18 -7.92 -15.97
C SER A 239 16.15 -7.71 -14.85
N PRO A 240 16.20 -6.61 -14.09
CA PRO A 240 15.26 -6.32 -13.02
C PRO A 240 13.80 -6.16 -13.50
N ARG A 241 13.57 -5.82 -14.76
CA ARG A 241 12.22 -5.70 -15.35
C ARG A 241 11.43 -7.02 -15.35
N TRP A 242 12.09 -8.16 -15.19
CA TRP A 242 11.42 -9.46 -15.13
C TRP A 242 10.71 -9.71 -13.79
N LEU A 243 11.01 -8.90 -12.74
CA LEU A 243 10.29 -9.01 -11.47
C LEU A 243 8.82 -8.67 -11.63
N ASP A 244 8.48 -7.66 -12.45
CA ASP A 244 7.09 -7.28 -12.74
C ASP A 244 6.34 -8.36 -13.54
N GLN A 245 7.09 -9.29 -14.15
CA GLN A 245 6.56 -10.41 -14.94
C GLN A 245 6.53 -11.72 -14.14
N GLY A 246 6.99 -11.71 -12.87
CA GLY A 246 6.94 -12.87 -11.98
C GLY A 246 8.29 -13.53 -11.67
N ALA A 247 9.43 -12.95 -12.04
CA ALA A 247 10.73 -13.44 -11.57
C ALA A 247 10.87 -13.27 -10.06
N MET A 248 11.59 -14.21 -9.40
CA MET A 248 11.74 -14.20 -7.94
C MET A 248 12.68 -13.12 -7.45
N MET A 249 13.82 -12.92 -8.09
CA MET A 249 14.79 -11.90 -7.67
C MET A 249 15.64 -11.37 -8.82
N SER A 250 16.27 -10.21 -8.61
CA SER A 250 17.35 -9.64 -9.41
C SER A 250 18.32 -8.92 -8.49
N ILE A 251 19.60 -8.92 -8.84
CA ILE A 251 20.64 -8.22 -8.07
C ILE A 251 21.08 -6.90 -8.72
N ARG A 252 20.35 -6.44 -9.73
CA ARG A 252 20.70 -5.26 -10.50
C ARG A 252 19.70 -4.15 -10.28
N SER A 253 20.21 -2.91 -10.13
CA SER A 253 19.32 -1.76 -9.96
C SER A 253 18.50 -1.50 -11.23
N PRO A 254 17.18 -1.24 -11.11
CA PRO A 254 16.33 -0.87 -12.23
C PRO A 254 16.77 0.45 -12.90
N ASN A 255 17.50 1.30 -12.16
CA ASN A 255 17.99 2.59 -12.64
C ASN A 255 19.26 2.50 -13.52
N ASN A 256 19.90 1.32 -13.62
CA ASN A 256 21.13 1.17 -14.40
C ASN A 256 20.91 1.49 -15.89
N SER A 257 19.76 1.14 -16.47
CA SER A 257 19.42 1.47 -17.86
C SER A 257 19.41 2.98 -18.11
N GLN A 258 18.74 3.73 -17.22
CA GLN A 258 18.68 5.19 -17.32
C GLN A 258 20.07 5.83 -17.13
N ARG A 259 20.84 5.37 -16.14
CA ARG A 259 22.22 5.87 -15.91
C ARG A 259 23.13 5.63 -17.12
N ARG A 260 22.98 4.49 -17.82
CA ARG A 260 23.70 4.22 -19.08
C ARG A 260 23.24 5.14 -20.20
N ALA A 261 21.94 5.39 -20.33
CA ALA A 261 21.40 6.35 -21.30
C ALA A 261 21.93 7.77 -21.03
N GLN A 262 21.98 8.22 -19.76
CA GLN A 262 22.58 9.50 -19.37
C GLN A 262 24.07 9.55 -19.74
N ARG A 263 24.82 8.50 -19.48
CA ARG A 263 26.24 8.41 -19.83
C ARG A 263 26.43 8.41 -21.35
N ALA A 264 25.57 7.73 -22.10
CA ALA A 264 25.63 7.73 -23.57
C ALA A 264 25.34 9.11 -24.17
N ALA A 265 24.38 9.85 -23.61
CA ALA A 265 24.11 11.24 -23.98
C ALA A 265 25.29 12.17 -23.69
N LEU A 266 25.93 12.03 -22.52
CA LEU A 266 27.16 12.77 -22.20
C LEU A 266 28.31 12.42 -23.14
N ASN A 267 28.49 11.14 -23.49
CA ASN A 267 29.52 10.73 -24.44
C ASN A 267 29.24 11.30 -25.84
N LEU A 268 27.99 11.37 -26.27
CA LEU A 268 27.57 12.03 -27.52
C LEU A 268 27.93 13.51 -27.47
N ASP A 269 27.63 14.19 -26.38
CA ASP A 269 27.96 15.62 -26.20
C ASP A 269 29.46 15.87 -26.36
N LEU A 270 30.30 15.10 -25.67
CA LEU A 270 31.77 15.18 -25.78
C LEU A 270 32.26 14.95 -27.22
N ILE A 271 31.65 14.02 -27.97
CA ILE A 271 31.97 13.73 -29.36
C ILE A 271 31.60 14.94 -30.24
N LEU A 272 30.44 15.55 -30.04
CA LEU A 272 29.96 16.70 -30.79
C LEU A 272 30.78 17.97 -30.49
N GLU A 273 31.37 18.08 -29.31
CA GLU A 273 32.33 19.11 -28.93
C GLU A 273 33.75 18.89 -29.55
N GLY A 274 33.95 17.74 -30.22
CA GLY A 274 35.20 17.43 -30.91
C GLY A 274 36.18 16.56 -30.14
N ARG A 275 35.78 16.00 -28.97
CA ARG A 275 36.59 15.03 -28.24
C ARG A 275 36.67 13.71 -29.04
N PRO A 276 37.85 13.15 -29.30
CA PRO A 276 37.94 11.86 -29.98
C PRO A 276 37.24 10.76 -29.21
N ALA A 277 36.32 10.01 -29.85
CA ALA A 277 35.60 8.91 -29.22
C ALA A 277 36.54 7.87 -28.57
N ALA A 278 37.73 7.66 -29.14
CA ALA A 278 38.76 6.79 -28.62
C ALA A 278 39.32 7.19 -27.23
N GLN A 279 39.11 8.43 -26.79
CA GLN A 279 39.63 9.00 -25.54
C GLN A 279 38.57 9.17 -24.47
N ILE A 280 37.35 8.70 -24.72
CA ILE A 280 36.26 8.75 -23.75
C ILE A 280 36.32 7.51 -22.86
N HIS A 281 36.13 7.71 -21.56
CA HIS A 281 36.14 6.63 -20.57
C HIS A 281 35.07 5.59 -20.86
N VAL A 282 35.42 4.31 -20.86
CA VAL A 282 34.54 3.21 -21.23
C VAL A 282 33.99 2.42 -20.04
N GLN A 283 34.65 2.54 -18.88
CA GLN A 283 34.23 1.82 -17.68
C GLN A 283 32.98 2.45 -17.07
N PHE A 284 32.05 1.60 -16.69
CA PHE A 284 30.81 1.96 -16.05
C PHE A 284 30.58 1.05 -14.85
N GLU A 285 30.35 1.66 -13.69
CA GLU A 285 30.03 0.94 -12.48
C GLU A 285 28.52 0.79 -12.36
N GLU A 286 28.05 -0.45 -12.41
CA GLU A 286 26.66 -0.76 -12.10
C GLU A 286 26.40 -0.74 -10.60
N ARG A 287 25.23 -0.24 -10.24
CA ARG A 287 24.74 -0.42 -8.87
C ARG A 287 24.14 -1.80 -8.73
N GLN A 288 24.67 -2.54 -7.77
CA GLN A 288 24.02 -3.77 -7.31
C GLN A 288 22.93 -3.42 -6.30
N GLU A 289 21.77 -3.99 -6.50
CA GLU A 289 20.59 -3.78 -5.65
C GLU A 289 19.78 -5.07 -5.65
N LEU A 290 19.69 -5.72 -4.49
CA LEU A 290 18.89 -6.93 -4.37
C LEU A 290 17.41 -6.54 -4.40
N LEU A 291 16.73 -6.91 -5.47
CA LEU A 291 15.30 -6.81 -5.65
C LEU A 291 14.70 -8.20 -5.43
N PHE A 292 13.65 -8.29 -4.64
CA PHE A 292 13.07 -9.57 -4.25
C PHE A 292 11.54 -9.54 -4.33
N ASN A 293 10.98 -10.39 -5.18
CA ASN A 293 9.55 -10.54 -5.36
C ASN A 293 9.00 -11.56 -4.35
N MET A 294 8.29 -11.07 -3.36
CA MET A 294 7.76 -11.89 -2.27
C MET A 294 6.64 -12.84 -2.72
N GLU A 295 5.84 -12.46 -3.71
CA GLU A 295 4.78 -13.29 -4.27
C GLU A 295 5.38 -14.49 -5.02
N ALA A 296 6.33 -14.22 -5.94
CA ALA A 296 7.03 -15.27 -6.66
C ALA A 296 7.80 -16.22 -5.72
N ALA A 297 8.46 -15.69 -4.69
CA ALA A 297 9.17 -16.48 -3.70
C ALA A 297 8.24 -17.45 -2.95
N ARG A 298 7.08 -16.98 -2.51
CA ARG A 298 6.05 -17.84 -1.88
C ARG A 298 5.56 -18.94 -2.83
N ALA A 299 5.32 -18.58 -4.09
CA ALA A 299 4.82 -19.51 -5.09
C ALA A 299 5.83 -20.64 -5.40
N VAL A 300 7.13 -20.35 -5.44
CA VAL A 300 8.18 -21.37 -5.59
C VAL A 300 8.54 -22.07 -4.28
N GLY A 301 8.04 -21.60 -3.14
CA GLY A 301 8.29 -22.20 -1.82
C GLY A 301 9.58 -21.72 -1.14
N VAL A 302 10.19 -20.64 -1.60
CA VAL A 302 11.40 -20.05 -1.00
C VAL A 302 11.01 -19.12 0.15
N ARG A 303 11.65 -19.31 1.31
CA ARG A 303 11.50 -18.46 2.49
C ARG A 303 12.82 -17.75 2.77
N PRO A 304 12.97 -16.48 2.36
CA PRO A 304 14.21 -15.75 2.59
C PRO A 304 14.46 -15.56 4.08
N THR A 305 15.72 -15.57 4.48
CA THR A 305 16.10 -15.25 5.85
C THR A 305 15.85 -13.78 6.16
N PHE A 306 15.79 -13.45 7.46
CA PHE A 306 15.60 -12.06 7.89
C PHE A 306 16.71 -11.13 7.37
N GLU A 307 17.95 -11.62 7.31
CA GLU A 307 19.09 -10.90 6.74
C GLU A 307 18.84 -10.51 5.27
N VAL A 308 18.37 -11.46 4.45
CA VAL A 308 18.02 -11.21 3.05
C VAL A 308 16.90 -10.17 2.93
N LEU A 309 15.88 -10.26 3.80
CA LEU A 309 14.76 -9.30 3.80
C LEU A 309 15.18 -7.87 4.19
N LEU A 310 16.17 -7.73 5.05
CA LEU A 310 16.75 -6.42 5.39
C LEU A 310 17.62 -5.84 4.26
N GLU A 311 18.25 -6.71 3.49
CA GLU A 311 19.15 -6.33 2.40
C GLU A 311 18.39 -6.04 1.09
N ALA A 312 17.25 -6.70 0.89
CA ALA A 312 16.46 -6.63 -0.33
C ALA A 312 15.50 -5.43 -0.36
N ASN A 313 15.34 -4.86 -1.53
CA ASN A 313 14.16 -4.08 -1.88
C ASN A 313 13.03 -5.04 -2.25
N LEU A 314 12.03 -5.11 -1.40
CA LEU A 314 10.91 -6.03 -1.60
C LEU A 314 9.93 -5.46 -2.62
N VAL A 315 9.59 -6.27 -3.61
CA VAL A 315 8.60 -6.00 -4.64
C VAL A 315 7.45 -6.99 -4.44
N HIS A 316 6.22 -6.58 -4.67
CA HIS A 316 5.02 -7.40 -4.47
C HIS A 316 4.98 -8.07 -3.08
N GLU A 317 5.26 -7.29 -2.04
CA GLU A 317 5.30 -7.76 -0.63
C GLU A 317 3.97 -8.33 -0.18
N GLU A 318 2.92 -7.65 -0.42
CA GLU A 318 1.51 -8.00 -0.47
C GLU A 318 0.89 -6.98 -1.42
N GLU A 319 0.73 -7.31 -2.68
CA GLU A 319 -0.38 -6.69 -3.37
C GLU A 319 -1.61 -7.22 -2.65
N ALA A 320 -2.20 -6.33 -1.86
CA ALA A 320 -3.51 -6.57 -1.36
C ALA A 320 -4.33 -6.93 -2.59
N SER A 321 -4.76 -8.18 -2.69
CA SER A 321 -5.82 -8.54 -3.63
C SER A 321 -6.87 -7.44 -3.52
N ASP A 322 -7.57 -7.08 -4.58
CA ASP A 322 -8.59 -6.02 -4.52
C ASP A 322 -9.57 -6.24 -3.36
N GLU A 323 -9.73 -7.49 -2.89
CA GLU A 323 -10.47 -7.88 -1.69
C GLU A 323 -9.88 -7.32 -0.37
N ASN A 324 -8.59 -7.06 -0.31
CA ASN A 324 -7.92 -6.56 0.90
C ASN A 324 -7.74 -5.04 0.89
N ARG A 325 -7.99 -4.40 -0.26
CA ARG A 325 -7.97 -2.95 -0.37
C ARG A 325 -9.21 -2.37 0.27
N ILE A 326 -9.02 -1.43 1.18
CA ILE A 326 -10.12 -0.78 1.88
C ILE A 326 -9.97 0.74 1.84
N ARG A 327 -11.07 1.44 1.55
CA ARG A 327 -11.15 2.89 1.66
C ARG A 327 -11.62 3.28 3.06
N MET A 328 -11.26 4.47 3.53
CA MET A 328 -11.58 4.98 4.86
C MET A 328 -13.09 4.96 5.15
N ASN A 329 -13.92 5.43 4.23
CA ASN A 329 -15.37 5.43 4.39
C ASN A 329 -15.97 4.02 4.50
N VAL A 330 -15.40 3.05 3.76
CA VAL A 330 -15.81 1.64 3.83
C VAL A 330 -15.38 1.04 5.17
N ALA A 331 -14.17 1.35 5.65
CA ALA A 331 -13.70 0.91 6.95
C ALA A 331 -14.58 1.44 8.09
N MET A 332 -14.92 2.73 8.07
CA MET A 332 -15.81 3.34 9.05
C MET A 332 -17.20 2.67 9.05
N LYS A 333 -17.76 2.41 7.87
CA LYS A 333 -19.05 1.73 7.74
C LYS A 333 -18.98 0.30 8.29
N GLU A 334 -17.96 -0.45 7.91
CA GLU A 334 -17.78 -1.83 8.38
C GLU A 334 -17.58 -1.90 9.90
N ALA A 335 -16.87 -0.93 10.48
CA ALA A 335 -16.72 -0.81 11.94
C ALA A 335 -18.09 -0.66 12.61
N VAL A 336 -18.95 0.25 12.11
CA VAL A 336 -20.29 0.43 12.66
C VAL A 336 -21.15 -0.82 12.50
N ASP A 337 -21.10 -1.48 11.34
CA ASP A 337 -21.95 -2.64 11.03
C ASP A 337 -21.54 -3.91 11.82
N ARG A 338 -20.30 -4.02 12.27
CA ARG A 338 -19.75 -5.27 12.83
C ARG A 338 -19.12 -5.14 14.22
N ASN A 339 -19.01 -3.94 14.76
CA ASN A 339 -18.37 -3.76 16.06
C ASN A 339 -19.19 -4.39 17.19
N LEU A 340 -18.56 -5.20 18.03
CA LEU A 340 -19.23 -5.92 19.11
C LEU A 340 -19.70 -4.96 20.22
N ASP A 341 -18.97 -3.89 20.50
CA ASP A 341 -19.37 -2.93 21.53
C ASP A 341 -20.65 -2.19 21.13
N LEU A 342 -20.80 -1.86 19.82
CA LEU A 342 -22.06 -1.30 19.31
C LEU A 342 -23.23 -2.29 19.39
N MET A 343 -23.01 -3.57 19.10
CA MET A 343 -24.04 -4.58 19.24
C MET A 343 -24.49 -4.71 20.71
N VAL A 344 -23.57 -4.61 21.65
CA VAL A 344 -23.88 -4.57 23.08
C VAL A 344 -24.66 -3.30 23.45
N SER A 345 -24.24 -2.13 22.99
CA SER A 345 -24.92 -0.85 23.22
C SER A 345 -26.35 -0.87 22.67
N GLU A 346 -26.57 -1.44 21.47
CA GLU A 346 -27.89 -1.65 20.89
C GLU A 346 -28.79 -2.52 21.79
N LYS A 347 -28.25 -3.62 22.34
CA LYS A 347 -28.99 -4.48 23.28
C LYS A 347 -29.32 -3.75 24.59
N PHE A 348 -28.50 -2.83 25.05
CA PHE A 348 -28.83 -1.95 26.17
C PHE A 348 -29.98 -1.00 25.86
N VAL A 349 -30.08 -0.47 24.63
CA VAL A 349 -31.23 0.33 24.17
C VAL A 349 -32.49 -0.53 24.17
N GLU A 350 -32.46 -1.74 23.55
CA GLU A 350 -33.60 -2.68 23.54
C GLU A 350 -34.05 -3.07 24.96
N ALA A 351 -33.10 -3.38 25.85
CA ALA A 351 -33.39 -3.69 27.25
C ALA A 351 -34.04 -2.49 27.98
N GLY A 352 -33.59 -1.29 27.64
CA GLY A 352 -34.17 -0.05 28.14
C GLY A 352 -35.63 0.14 27.73
N GLU A 353 -35.97 -0.18 26.48
CA GLU A 353 -37.38 -0.16 25.97
C GLU A 353 -38.26 -1.15 26.75
N GLN A 354 -37.75 -2.36 27.02
CA GLN A 354 -38.50 -3.32 27.86
C GLN A 354 -38.68 -2.78 29.29
N GLY A 355 -37.65 -2.08 29.82
CA GLY A 355 -37.76 -1.40 31.11
C GLY A 355 -38.83 -0.33 31.14
N VAL A 356 -39.06 0.41 30.03
CA VAL A 356 -40.17 1.36 29.91
C VAL A 356 -41.52 0.62 29.96
N LYS A 357 -41.65 -0.54 29.30
CA LYS A 357 -42.88 -1.37 29.33
C LYS A 357 -43.14 -1.90 30.74
N VAL A 358 -42.09 -2.34 31.45
CA VAL A 358 -42.19 -2.80 32.86
C VAL A 358 -42.70 -1.67 33.75
N ASP A 359 -42.10 -0.46 33.66
CA ASP A 359 -42.54 0.69 34.47
C ASP A 359 -43.91 1.24 34.08
N ARG A 360 -44.43 0.88 32.89
CA ARG A 360 -45.82 1.12 32.49
C ARG A 360 -46.79 0.11 33.11
N GLY A 361 -46.30 -1.10 33.44
CA GLY A 361 -47.12 -2.18 33.98
C GLY A 361 -48.07 -1.75 35.10
N PRO A 362 -47.62 -1.07 36.18
CA PRO A 362 -48.47 -0.62 37.28
C PRO A 362 -49.60 0.35 36.88
N LEU A 363 -49.53 0.93 35.69
CA LEU A 363 -50.57 1.80 35.15
C LEU A 363 -51.64 1.03 34.35
N LEU A 364 -51.44 -0.27 34.12
CA LEU A 364 -52.34 -1.16 33.41
C LEU A 364 -53.13 -2.02 34.39
N PRO A 365 -54.28 -2.62 34.01
CA PRO A 365 -54.95 -3.62 34.82
C PRO A 365 -54.02 -4.76 35.19
N GLN A 366 -53.98 -5.11 36.50
CA GLN A 366 -53.18 -6.21 37.04
C GLN A 366 -54.14 -7.35 37.40
N GLY A 367 -53.86 -8.55 36.95
CA GLY A 367 -54.58 -9.76 37.33
C GLY A 367 -53.62 -10.69 38.07
N GLN A 368 -54.09 -11.24 39.20
CA GLN A 368 -53.36 -12.23 39.99
C GLN A 368 -54.28 -13.42 40.19
N LEU A 369 -53.76 -14.59 39.92
CA LEU A 369 -54.38 -15.86 40.27
C LEU A 369 -53.44 -16.59 41.21
N GLN A 370 -53.95 -16.98 42.36
CA GLN A 370 -53.22 -17.71 43.37
C GLN A 370 -54.01 -18.98 43.74
N VAL A 371 -53.34 -20.10 43.75
CA VAL A 371 -53.87 -21.38 44.26
C VAL A 371 -52.97 -21.74 45.41
N GLY A 372 -53.61 -22.05 46.53
CA GLY A 372 -52.89 -22.39 47.74
C GLY A 372 -53.53 -23.56 48.46
N VAL A 373 -52.74 -24.37 49.14
CA VAL A 373 -53.19 -25.37 50.11
C VAL A 373 -52.65 -24.91 51.44
N THR A 374 -53.55 -24.80 52.41
CA THR A 374 -53.20 -24.40 53.79
C THR A 374 -53.51 -25.55 54.71
N TYR A 375 -52.56 -25.90 55.57
CA TYR A 375 -52.76 -26.79 56.72
C TYR A 375 -52.75 -25.95 57.98
N GLN A 376 -53.74 -26.19 58.86
CA GLN A 376 -53.81 -25.58 60.18
C GLN A 376 -53.89 -26.66 61.23
N ASP A 377 -53.11 -26.52 62.28
CA ASP A 377 -53.09 -27.40 63.37
C ASP A 377 -54.49 -27.52 63.99
N PRO A 378 -55.03 -28.78 64.16
CA PRO A 378 -56.39 -29.02 64.74
C PRO A 378 -56.60 -28.27 66.06
N ASP A 379 -55.59 -28.23 66.94
CA ASP A 379 -55.69 -27.59 68.23
C ASP A 379 -55.88 -26.06 68.15
N ARG A 380 -55.74 -25.50 67.01
CA ARG A 380 -55.92 -24.06 66.72
C ARG A 380 -57.22 -23.75 66.00
N ILE A 381 -58.00 -24.78 65.65
CA ILE A 381 -59.26 -24.62 64.97
C ILE A 381 -60.34 -24.26 65.99
N VAL A 382 -60.90 -23.06 65.86
CA VAL A 382 -61.99 -22.65 66.74
C VAL A 382 -63.30 -23.32 66.24
N PRO A 383 -64.05 -24.03 67.14
CA PRO A 383 -65.35 -24.59 66.76
C PRO A 383 -66.30 -23.54 66.19
N GLY A 384 -66.81 -23.78 64.98
CA GLY A 384 -67.61 -22.76 64.20
C GLY A 384 -66.83 -21.72 63.46
N GLY A 385 -65.48 -21.79 63.44
CA GLY A 385 -64.61 -20.96 62.61
C GLY A 385 -64.73 -21.32 61.14
N GLN A 386 -64.26 -20.43 60.29
CA GLN A 386 -64.33 -20.57 58.83
C GLN A 386 -63.16 -21.33 58.22
N VAL A 387 -62.25 -21.84 59.03
CA VAL A 387 -61.01 -22.47 58.58
C VAL A 387 -61.04 -23.96 58.86
N ALA A 388 -60.73 -24.80 57.89
CA ALA A 388 -60.59 -26.25 58.02
C ALA A 388 -59.13 -26.64 58.27
N GLU A 389 -58.92 -27.81 58.82
CA GLU A 389 -57.56 -28.37 59.04
C GLU A 389 -56.75 -28.43 57.76
N TRP A 390 -57.38 -28.84 56.66
CA TRP A 390 -56.84 -28.74 55.32
C TRP A 390 -57.81 -27.96 54.43
N GLN A 391 -57.29 -26.97 53.73
CA GLN A 391 -58.07 -26.13 52.86
C GLN A 391 -57.28 -25.83 51.58
N ALA A 392 -57.88 -26.13 50.44
CA ALA A 392 -57.36 -25.68 49.17
C ALA A 392 -58.27 -24.55 48.59
N SER A 393 -57.67 -23.43 48.30
CA SER A 393 -58.36 -22.23 47.85
C SER A 393 -57.76 -21.64 46.57
N THR A 394 -58.60 -21.07 45.74
CA THR A 394 -58.21 -20.24 44.61
C THR A 394 -58.62 -18.82 44.89
N PHE A 395 -57.70 -17.92 44.69
CA PHE A 395 -57.94 -16.47 44.79
C PHE A 395 -57.61 -15.80 43.46
N ALA A 396 -58.59 -15.17 42.88
CA ALA A 396 -58.41 -14.35 41.70
C ALA A 396 -58.65 -12.88 42.07
N ARG A 397 -57.65 -12.02 41.77
CA ARG A 397 -57.71 -10.59 42.04
C ARG A 397 -57.47 -9.81 40.75
N ALA A 398 -58.26 -8.83 40.48
CA ALA A 398 -57.99 -7.82 39.48
C ALA A 398 -57.90 -6.42 40.14
N SER A 399 -56.82 -5.70 39.85
CA SER A 399 -56.62 -4.35 40.35
C SER A 399 -56.23 -3.40 39.25
N GLN A 400 -56.73 -2.18 39.29
CA GLN A 400 -56.40 -1.11 38.35
C GLN A 400 -56.07 0.16 39.11
N SER A 401 -54.85 0.69 38.89
CA SER A 401 -54.50 2.03 39.37
C SER A 401 -55.22 3.04 38.46
N LEU A 402 -56.10 3.84 39.04
CA LEU A 402 -56.75 4.95 38.38
C LEU A 402 -55.87 6.18 38.31
N TYR A 403 -55.14 6.43 39.41
CA TYR A 403 -54.12 7.48 39.50
C TYR A 403 -53.10 7.09 40.57
N SER A 404 -51.81 7.20 40.19
CA SER A 404 -50.65 7.13 41.13
C SER A 404 -49.54 7.99 40.58
N GLU A 405 -49.25 9.08 41.29
CA GLU A 405 -48.15 10.00 40.91
C GLU A 405 -46.83 9.28 40.92
N ARG A 406 -46.61 8.33 41.82
CA ARG A 406 -45.43 7.47 41.90
C ARG A 406 -45.28 6.66 40.63
N ALA A 407 -46.31 5.95 40.17
CA ALA A 407 -46.26 5.13 38.97
C ALA A 407 -46.08 5.97 37.70
N TRP A 408 -46.81 7.10 37.61
CA TRP A 408 -46.66 8.02 36.48
C TRP A 408 -45.25 8.68 36.45
N THR A 409 -44.68 9.04 37.59
CA THR A 409 -43.36 9.61 37.68
C THR A 409 -42.30 8.60 37.23
N ARG A 410 -42.39 7.36 37.71
CA ARG A 410 -41.48 6.28 37.32
C ARG A 410 -41.52 6.04 35.81
N PHE A 411 -42.73 5.85 35.25
CA PHE A 411 -42.90 5.64 33.81
C PHE A 411 -42.34 6.81 32.97
N LYS A 412 -42.71 8.07 33.30
CA LYS A 412 -42.26 9.24 32.54
C LYS A 412 -40.77 9.46 32.65
N ALA A 413 -40.17 9.31 33.85
CA ALA A 413 -38.73 9.43 34.08
C ALA A 413 -37.98 8.33 33.32
N ARG A 414 -38.49 7.09 33.33
CA ARG A 414 -37.89 5.98 32.57
C ARG A 414 -37.93 6.22 31.07
N LYS A 415 -39.04 6.75 30.55
CA LYS A 415 -39.18 7.12 29.12
C LYS A 415 -38.18 8.20 28.72
N LEU A 416 -37.97 9.23 29.55
CA LEU A 416 -36.97 10.27 29.32
C LEU A 416 -35.54 9.69 29.38
N ALA A 417 -35.26 8.83 30.34
CA ALA A 417 -33.97 8.15 30.48
C ALA A 417 -33.69 7.21 29.29
N GLN A 418 -34.76 6.60 28.70
CA GLN A 418 -34.63 5.78 27.50
C GLN A 418 -34.17 6.62 26.30
N GLY A 419 -34.75 7.81 26.08
CA GLY A 419 -34.26 8.74 25.05
C GLY A 419 -32.78 9.10 25.27
N GLY A 420 -32.34 9.22 26.53
CA GLY A 420 -30.91 9.40 26.85
C GLY A 420 -30.04 8.22 26.43
N ARG A 421 -30.52 6.97 26.56
CA ARG A 421 -29.77 5.77 26.08
C ARG A 421 -29.67 5.72 24.56
N GLU A 422 -30.72 6.10 23.86
CA GLU A 422 -30.71 6.19 22.39
C GLU A 422 -29.65 7.21 21.92
N TYR A 423 -29.55 8.37 22.56
CA TYR A 423 -28.49 9.33 22.28
C TYR A 423 -27.09 8.79 22.65
N GLY A 424 -26.98 8.02 23.75
CA GLY A 424 -25.76 7.32 24.11
C GLY A 424 -25.29 6.36 23.02
N TYR A 425 -26.21 5.58 22.45
CA TYR A 425 -25.90 4.70 21.32
C TYR A 425 -25.37 5.49 20.10
N PHE A 426 -25.96 6.64 19.77
CA PHE A 426 -25.42 7.49 18.71
C PHE A 426 -24.04 8.06 19.02
N THR A 427 -23.74 8.33 20.30
CA THR A 427 -22.38 8.69 20.73
C THR A 427 -21.40 7.55 20.46
N ASP A 428 -21.76 6.33 20.87
CA ASP A 428 -20.92 5.14 20.65
C ASP A 428 -20.67 4.89 19.15
N VAL A 429 -21.68 5.13 18.29
CA VAL A 429 -21.52 5.05 16.81
C VAL A 429 -20.47 6.04 16.31
N LEU A 430 -20.54 7.32 16.76
CA LEU A 430 -19.57 8.34 16.36
C LEU A 430 -18.17 8.03 16.86
N ASP A 431 -18.04 7.53 18.09
CA ASP A 431 -16.75 7.14 18.69
C ASP A 431 -16.11 5.96 17.93
N ILE A 432 -16.89 4.97 17.52
CA ILE A 432 -16.40 3.85 16.70
C ILE A 432 -16.00 4.32 15.29
N MET A 433 -16.79 5.21 14.67
CA MET A 433 -16.39 5.82 13.39
C MET A 433 -15.07 6.57 13.51
N LEU A 434 -14.90 7.38 14.56
CA LEU A 434 -13.67 8.11 14.82
C LEU A 434 -12.50 7.16 15.08
N SER A 435 -12.69 6.16 15.93
CA SER A 435 -11.66 5.15 16.24
C SER A 435 -11.20 4.40 14.99
N SER A 436 -12.16 4.02 14.13
CA SER A 436 -11.85 3.39 12.84
C SER A 436 -11.04 4.32 11.92
N GLY A 437 -11.43 5.61 11.84
CA GLY A 437 -10.70 6.61 11.07
C GLY A 437 -9.28 6.82 11.59
N VAL A 438 -9.11 6.95 12.90
CA VAL A 438 -7.79 7.11 13.55
C VAL A 438 -6.92 5.86 13.32
N ALA A 439 -7.47 4.66 13.48
CA ALA A 439 -6.76 3.41 13.22
C ALA A 439 -6.35 3.30 11.75
N TYR A 440 -7.24 3.68 10.81
CA TYR A 440 -6.95 3.71 9.38
C TYR A 440 -5.77 4.62 9.04
N VAL A 441 -5.82 5.88 9.49
CA VAL A 441 -4.72 6.85 9.31
C VAL A 441 -3.45 6.38 10.02
N GLY A 442 -3.58 5.71 11.16
CA GLY A 442 -2.48 5.07 11.89
C GLY A 442 -1.71 4.08 11.02
N VAL A 443 -2.41 3.23 10.26
CA VAL A 443 -1.78 2.29 9.32
C VAL A 443 -1.06 3.05 8.19
N LEU A 444 -1.71 4.04 7.57
CA LEU A 444 -1.08 4.85 6.51
C LEU A 444 0.19 5.55 6.99
N ARG A 445 0.15 6.12 8.20
CA ARG A 445 1.32 6.75 8.83
C ARG A 445 2.45 5.75 9.06
N SER A 446 2.13 4.57 9.58
CA SER A 446 3.13 3.52 9.84
C SER A 446 3.73 2.97 8.54
N GLN A 447 2.94 2.85 7.46
CA GLN A 447 3.44 2.50 6.12
C GLN A 447 4.39 3.57 5.57
N ALA A 448 4.04 4.85 5.71
CA ALA A 448 4.92 5.95 5.29
C ALA A 448 6.23 5.93 6.07
N GLN A 449 6.18 5.72 7.39
CA GLN A 449 7.36 5.64 8.25
C GLN A 449 8.27 4.47 7.86
N GLU A 450 7.72 3.29 7.58
CA GLU A 450 8.48 2.12 7.15
C GLU A 450 9.16 2.36 5.79
N ARG A 451 8.45 2.99 4.82
CA ARG A 451 9.03 3.41 3.54
C ARG A 451 10.20 4.38 3.72
N ILE A 452 10.08 5.35 4.63
CA ILE A 452 11.15 6.31 4.94
C ILE A 452 12.39 5.59 5.50
N GLN A 453 12.20 4.68 6.46
CA GLN A 453 13.33 3.95 7.05
C GLN A 453 14.04 3.04 6.02
N ARG A 454 13.30 2.39 5.13
CA ARG A 454 13.90 1.65 3.99
C ARG A 454 14.71 2.57 3.07
N ARG A 455 14.20 3.77 2.78
CA ARG A 455 14.93 4.76 1.98
C ARG A 455 16.22 5.20 2.66
N ASN A 456 16.21 5.36 3.99
CA ASN A 456 17.40 5.70 4.76
C ASN A 456 18.50 4.63 4.65
N ILE A 457 18.13 3.34 4.64
CA ILE A 457 19.10 2.25 4.40
C ILE A 457 19.78 2.41 3.02
N GLN A 458 19.00 2.69 1.96
CA GLN A 458 19.54 2.87 0.61
C GLN A 458 20.53 4.03 0.57
N LEU A 459 20.15 5.19 1.12
CA LEU A 459 21.02 6.37 1.19
C LEU A 459 22.30 6.08 2.00
N THR A 460 22.18 5.38 3.12
CA THR A 460 23.33 5.04 3.96
C THR A 460 24.30 4.09 3.25
N ARG A 461 23.79 3.15 2.45
CA ARG A 461 24.64 2.28 1.60
C ARG A 461 25.41 3.10 0.55
N GLU A 462 24.75 4.09 -0.07
CA GLU A 462 25.44 4.98 -1.03
C GLU A 462 26.58 5.77 -0.36
N TYR A 463 26.36 6.27 0.86
CA TYR A 463 27.40 6.95 1.62
C TYR A 463 28.51 6.00 2.10
N LEU A 464 28.17 4.76 2.45
CA LEU A 464 29.15 3.74 2.82
C LEU A 464 30.08 3.41 1.64
N GLU A 465 29.54 3.23 0.43
CA GLU A 465 30.33 3.02 -0.78
C GLU A 465 31.24 4.22 -1.09
N LEU A 466 30.71 5.44 -0.96
CA LEU A 466 31.52 6.65 -1.14
C LEU A 466 32.65 6.72 -0.11
N ALA A 467 32.41 6.34 1.14
CA ALA A 467 33.44 6.30 2.19
C ALA A 467 34.51 5.25 1.89
N ARG A 468 34.15 4.08 1.34
CA ARG A 468 35.10 3.05 0.88
C ARG A 468 36.00 3.58 -0.22
N LEU A 469 35.39 4.16 -1.27
CA LEU A 469 36.17 4.75 -2.38
C LEU A 469 37.13 5.84 -1.92
N ARG A 470 36.70 6.71 -1.00
CA ARG A 470 37.56 7.75 -0.42
C ARG A 470 38.72 7.18 0.41
N LEU A 471 38.45 6.08 1.11
CA LEU A 471 39.49 5.38 1.86
C LEU A 471 40.54 4.73 0.91
N GLU A 472 40.09 4.08 -0.17
CA GLU A 472 40.92 3.44 -1.18
C GLU A 472 41.86 4.43 -1.88
N VAL A 473 41.34 5.63 -2.20
CA VAL A 473 42.19 6.69 -2.80
C VAL A 473 42.97 7.52 -1.78
N GLY A 474 42.91 7.16 -0.48
CA GLY A 474 43.68 7.79 0.58
C GLY A 474 43.22 9.20 0.99
N VAL A 475 41.99 9.60 0.62
CA VAL A 475 41.42 10.93 0.93
C VAL A 475 40.64 10.91 2.24
N ALA A 476 40.20 9.74 2.72
CA ALA A 476 39.50 9.57 3.98
C ALA A 476 40.22 8.59 4.91
N ASN A 477 39.85 8.60 6.19
CA ASN A 477 40.37 7.65 7.18
C ASN A 477 39.32 6.54 7.48
N ALA A 478 39.80 5.45 8.09
CA ALA A 478 38.94 4.31 8.42
C ALA A 478 37.77 4.66 9.38
N SER A 479 37.86 5.74 10.16
CA SER A 479 36.82 6.14 11.09
C SER A 479 35.56 6.61 10.37
N GLU A 480 35.68 7.20 9.17
CA GLU A 480 34.51 7.57 8.34
C GLU A 480 33.75 6.31 7.87
N LEU A 481 34.49 5.28 7.43
CA LEU A 481 33.91 4.00 7.03
C LEU A 481 33.16 3.34 8.19
N TYR A 482 33.80 3.23 9.37
CA TYR A 482 33.17 2.61 10.54
C TYR A 482 31.94 3.38 11.01
N ARG A 483 31.92 4.70 10.94
CA ARG A 483 30.73 5.50 11.26
C ARG A 483 29.56 5.15 10.36
N TRP A 484 29.78 5.02 9.05
CA TRP A 484 28.71 4.63 8.13
C TRP A 484 28.26 3.19 8.31
N GLN A 485 29.15 2.27 8.71
CA GLN A 485 28.76 0.90 9.07
C GLN A 485 27.84 0.87 10.30
N VAL A 486 28.16 1.65 11.34
CA VAL A 486 27.29 1.79 12.53
C VAL A 486 25.93 2.39 12.13
N THR A 487 25.95 3.48 11.35
CA THR A 487 24.70 4.11 10.88
C THR A 487 23.86 3.12 10.05
N LEU A 488 24.47 2.25 9.25
CA LEU A 488 23.74 1.22 8.50
C LEU A 488 23.07 0.22 9.45
N ALA A 489 23.78 -0.24 10.47
CA ALA A 489 23.22 -1.17 11.47
C ALA A 489 22.05 -0.53 12.24
N ASP A 490 22.18 0.74 12.65
CA ASP A 490 21.10 1.49 13.31
C ASP A 490 19.88 1.64 12.40
N ASN A 491 20.07 1.97 11.13
CA ASN A 491 18.96 2.09 10.17
C ASN A 491 18.30 0.73 9.89
N GLN A 492 19.06 -0.37 9.90
CA GLN A 492 18.51 -1.72 9.79
C GLN A 492 17.60 -2.04 10.99
N ALA A 493 18.05 -1.73 12.21
CA ALA A 493 17.23 -1.89 13.42
C ALA A 493 15.96 -1.02 13.33
N ALA A 494 16.06 0.24 12.88
CA ALA A 494 14.91 1.15 12.73
C ALA A 494 13.86 0.63 11.71
N VAL A 495 14.27 -0.08 10.65
CA VAL A 495 13.31 -0.72 9.72
C VAL A 495 12.57 -1.85 10.39
N VAL A 496 13.25 -2.66 11.22
CA VAL A 496 12.61 -3.74 11.98
C VAL A 496 11.54 -3.20 12.91
N ASP A 497 11.87 -2.16 13.66
CA ASP A 497 10.94 -1.50 14.57
C ASP A 497 9.76 -0.87 13.83
N ALA A 498 10.02 -0.15 12.73
CA ALA A 498 8.97 0.45 11.91
C ALA A 498 8.02 -0.61 11.33
N ARG A 499 8.55 -1.77 10.92
CA ARG A 499 7.75 -2.90 10.43
C ARG A 499 6.89 -3.52 11.54
N ALA A 500 7.43 -3.67 12.75
CA ALA A 500 6.66 -4.15 13.90
C ALA A 500 5.51 -3.19 14.24
N VAL A 501 5.75 -1.88 14.23
CA VAL A 501 4.72 -0.85 14.44
C VAL A 501 3.65 -0.89 13.34
N LEU A 502 4.03 -1.12 12.08
CA LEU A 502 3.09 -1.28 10.98
C LEU A 502 2.17 -2.49 11.20
N GLN A 503 2.72 -3.64 11.60
CA GLN A 503 1.91 -4.82 11.88
C GLN A 503 0.97 -4.60 13.07
N GLN A 504 1.43 -3.95 14.14
CA GLN A 504 0.58 -3.56 15.27
C GLN A 504 -0.58 -2.64 14.83
N SER A 505 -0.30 -1.67 13.98
CA SER A 505 -1.33 -0.76 13.44
C SER A 505 -2.38 -1.51 12.59
N LYS A 506 -1.96 -2.50 11.78
CA LYS A 506 -2.86 -3.36 11.01
C LYS A 506 -3.74 -4.23 11.92
N ILE A 507 -3.17 -4.82 12.97
CA ILE A 507 -3.89 -5.60 13.97
C ILE A 507 -4.94 -4.72 14.67
N GLU A 508 -4.57 -3.51 15.07
CA GLU A 508 -5.49 -2.58 15.72
C GLU A 508 -6.65 -2.17 14.81
N LEU A 509 -6.39 -1.90 13.54
CA LEU A 509 -7.45 -1.64 12.56
C LEU A 509 -8.37 -2.85 12.41
N ASN A 510 -7.83 -4.08 12.27
CA ASN A 510 -8.63 -5.30 12.21
C ASN A 510 -9.47 -5.50 13.47
N ARG A 511 -8.93 -5.18 14.66
CA ARG A 511 -9.67 -5.23 15.93
C ARG A 511 -10.88 -4.31 15.93
N VAL A 512 -10.71 -3.06 15.50
CA VAL A 512 -11.81 -2.07 15.42
C VAL A 512 -12.87 -2.52 14.40
N LEU A 513 -12.45 -3.16 13.29
CA LEU A 513 -13.34 -3.69 12.25
C LEU A 513 -13.95 -5.05 12.61
N ASN A 514 -13.65 -5.61 13.79
CA ASN A 514 -14.04 -6.96 14.20
C ASN A 514 -13.66 -8.03 13.15
N ARG A 515 -12.44 -7.91 12.60
CA ARG A 515 -11.84 -8.89 11.69
C ARG A 515 -10.84 -9.78 12.44
N PRO A 516 -10.51 -10.97 11.94
CA PRO A 516 -9.38 -11.74 12.45
C PRO A 516 -8.11 -10.88 12.45
N SER A 517 -7.34 -10.91 13.55
CA SER A 517 -6.18 -10.02 13.76
C SER A 517 -5.12 -10.12 12.66
N GLU A 518 -4.94 -11.31 12.07
CA GLU A 518 -3.94 -11.60 11.05
C GLU A 518 -4.47 -11.43 9.62
N ARG A 519 -5.74 -11.02 9.45
CA ARG A 519 -6.30 -10.83 8.11
C ARG A 519 -5.53 -9.73 7.37
N PRO A 520 -5.07 -10.00 6.15
CA PRO A 520 -4.41 -8.98 5.33
C PRO A 520 -5.33 -7.77 5.13
N ILE A 521 -4.79 -6.57 5.33
CA ILE A 521 -5.51 -5.32 5.12
C ILE A 521 -4.57 -4.29 4.49
N ALA A 522 -5.04 -3.65 3.44
CA ALA A 522 -4.31 -2.62 2.71
C ALA A 522 -5.17 -1.36 2.58
N PRO A 523 -5.04 -0.42 3.49
CA PRO A 523 -5.64 0.89 3.36
C PRO A 523 -5.14 1.58 2.08
N ILE A 524 -6.08 2.14 1.31
CA ILE A 524 -5.76 2.92 0.13
C ILE A 524 -5.22 4.27 0.59
N ASP A 525 -4.01 4.63 0.10
CA ASP A 525 -3.42 5.94 0.39
C ASP A 525 -4.35 7.03 -0.15
N LEU A 526 -4.60 8.04 0.66
CA LEU A 526 -5.34 9.21 0.24
C LEU A 526 -4.31 10.21 -0.32
N PRO A 527 -4.27 10.46 -1.64
CA PRO A 527 -3.41 11.50 -2.18
C PRO A 527 -3.75 12.82 -1.47
N VAL A 528 -2.73 13.60 -1.16
CA VAL A 528 -2.91 14.91 -0.47
C VAL A 528 -3.84 15.82 -1.26
N ASP A 529 -3.90 15.67 -2.59
CA ASP A 529 -4.83 16.35 -3.48
C ASP A 529 -6.27 15.80 -3.40
N ASP A 530 -6.45 14.55 -2.95
CA ASP A 530 -7.76 13.89 -2.78
C ASP A 530 -8.30 13.97 -1.34
N ALA A 531 -7.54 14.50 -0.38
CA ALA A 531 -8.05 14.78 0.96
C ALA A 531 -9.21 15.81 0.94
N GLY A 532 -9.43 16.49 -0.18
CA GLY A 532 -10.59 17.32 -0.46
C GLY A 532 -11.38 16.92 -1.71
N ARG A 533 -10.96 15.89 -2.43
CA ARG A 533 -11.66 15.37 -3.60
C ARG A 533 -12.27 13.99 -3.30
N THR A 534 -13.30 13.94 -2.47
CA THR A 534 -14.39 13.01 -2.75
C THR A 534 -14.93 13.38 -4.14
N GLU A 535 -15.01 12.45 -5.04
CA GLU A 535 -15.52 12.44 -6.43
C GLU A 535 -16.43 13.59 -6.94
N ALA A 536 -16.51 14.71 -6.22
CA ALA A 536 -17.21 15.92 -6.60
C ALA A 536 -16.20 17.06 -6.81
N PRO A 537 -16.09 17.61 -8.03
CA PRO A 537 -15.20 18.75 -8.32
C PRO A 537 -15.57 20.04 -7.56
N GLN A 538 -16.49 19.99 -6.61
CA GLN A 538 -17.04 21.13 -5.89
C GLN A 538 -17.30 20.82 -4.41
N ASP A 539 -16.37 20.14 -3.72
CA ASP A 539 -16.49 20.07 -2.26
C ASP A 539 -16.29 21.50 -1.69
N PRO A 540 -17.38 22.11 -1.15
CA PRO A 540 -17.30 23.46 -0.61
C PRO A 540 -16.35 23.58 0.58
N ILE A 541 -15.93 22.46 1.18
CA ILE A 541 -15.05 22.41 2.35
C ILE A 541 -13.58 22.60 1.93
N SER A 542 -13.16 22.06 0.78
CA SER A 542 -11.76 22.09 0.33
C SER A 542 -11.21 23.51 0.21
N LYS A 543 -12.01 24.48 -0.23
CA LYS A 543 -11.61 25.88 -0.33
C LYS A 543 -11.28 26.53 1.01
N TYR A 544 -11.86 26.01 2.12
CA TYR A 544 -11.58 26.52 3.45
C TYR A 544 -10.35 25.88 4.11
N MET A 545 -9.76 24.84 3.50
CA MET A 545 -8.56 24.16 3.98
C MET A 545 -7.26 24.73 3.40
N ASN A 546 -7.36 25.62 2.39
CA ASN A 546 -6.20 26.12 1.66
C ASN A 546 -5.46 27.27 2.33
N ASP A 547 -6.08 27.95 3.30
CA ASP A 547 -5.45 29.02 4.04
C ASP A 547 -5.83 29.02 5.54
N PRO A 548 -4.95 29.50 6.45
CA PRO A 548 -5.17 29.44 7.89
C PRO A 548 -6.42 30.18 8.37
N TRP A 549 -6.79 31.30 7.75
CA TRP A 549 -7.94 32.11 8.19
C TRP A 549 -9.27 31.47 7.76
N SER A 550 -9.33 30.94 6.56
CA SER A 550 -10.49 30.17 6.09
C SER A 550 -10.66 28.90 6.92
N PHE A 551 -9.56 28.21 7.26
CA PHE A 551 -9.58 27.05 8.14
C PHE A 551 -10.09 27.38 9.54
N GLU A 552 -9.72 28.52 10.11
CA GLU A 552 -10.21 28.97 11.40
C GLU A 552 -11.73 29.18 11.41
N ARG A 553 -12.27 29.78 10.35
CA ARG A 553 -13.73 29.94 10.17
C ARG A 553 -14.44 28.60 10.03
N LEU A 554 -13.86 27.68 9.29
CA LEU A 554 -14.39 26.32 9.15
C LEU A 554 -14.39 25.60 10.50
N ARG A 555 -13.29 25.66 11.26
CA ARG A 555 -13.19 25.10 12.61
C ARG A 555 -14.28 25.65 13.52
N ASP A 556 -14.45 26.97 13.56
CA ASP A 556 -15.45 27.63 14.42
C ASP A 556 -16.89 27.28 14.01
N PHE A 557 -17.14 27.09 12.72
CA PHE A 557 -18.40 26.56 12.23
C PHE A 557 -18.63 25.11 12.68
N MET A 558 -17.62 24.23 12.49
CA MET A 558 -17.70 22.82 12.88
C MET A 558 -17.92 22.64 14.37
N VAL A 559 -17.25 23.47 15.21
CA VAL A 559 -17.44 23.45 16.67
C VAL A 559 -18.88 23.83 17.03
N ARG A 560 -19.42 24.90 16.45
CA ARG A 560 -20.81 25.33 16.73
C ARG A 560 -21.83 24.29 16.29
N GLU A 561 -21.68 23.74 15.10
CA GLU A 561 -22.59 22.70 14.59
C GLU A 561 -22.41 21.38 15.37
N GLY A 562 -21.19 21.03 15.74
CA GLY A 562 -20.91 19.88 16.59
C GLY A 562 -21.62 19.99 17.95
N LEU A 563 -21.48 21.12 18.64
CA LEU A 563 -22.17 21.36 19.92
C LEU A 563 -23.68 21.37 19.80
N ARG A 564 -24.22 21.92 18.71
CA ARG A 564 -25.67 21.95 18.45
C ARG A 564 -26.27 20.57 18.19
N ASN A 565 -25.53 19.70 17.54
CA ASN A 565 -26.00 18.38 17.13
C ASN A 565 -25.42 17.24 17.97
N SER A 566 -24.58 17.54 18.99
CA SER A 566 -23.94 16.55 19.85
C SER A 566 -24.96 15.60 20.49
N PRO A 567 -24.90 14.29 20.25
CA PRO A 567 -25.74 13.33 20.94
C PRO A 567 -25.40 13.26 22.44
N GLU A 568 -24.15 13.52 22.86
CA GLU A 568 -23.74 13.57 24.26
C GLU A 568 -24.49 14.69 25.00
N ALA A 569 -24.58 15.88 24.39
CA ALA A 569 -25.32 16.99 24.97
C ALA A 569 -26.80 16.62 25.15
N ARG A 570 -27.41 16.01 24.13
CA ARG A 570 -28.81 15.54 24.21
C ARG A 570 -29.00 14.43 25.23
N GLN A 571 -28.03 13.53 25.38
CA GLN A 571 -28.05 12.50 26.42
C GLN A 571 -28.08 13.10 27.81
N VAL A 572 -27.22 14.09 28.08
CA VAL A 572 -27.19 14.82 29.37
C VAL A 572 -28.50 15.58 29.62
N GLU A 573 -29.05 16.23 28.60
CA GLU A 573 -30.34 16.91 28.67
C GLU A 573 -31.49 15.95 29.01
N ALA A 574 -31.54 14.79 28.37
CA ALA A 574 -32.53 13.76 28.65
C ALA A 574 -32.41 13.22 30.08
N ARG A 575 -31.18 13.00 30.56
CA ARG A 575 -30.91 12.58 31.94
C ARG A 575 -31.36 13.64 32.93
N LYS A 576 -31.01 14.92 32.69
CA LYS A 576 -31.46 16.06 33.49
C LYS A 576 -32.98 16.17 33.55
N ALA A 577 -33.66 15.97 32.40
CA ALA A 577 -35.13 15.99 32.35
C ALA A 577 -35.74 14.83 33.15
N ALA A 578 -35.14 13.63 33.10
CA ALA A 578 -35.57 12.48 33.89
C ALA A 578 -35.46 12.76 35.42
N GLU A 579 -34.28 13.27 35.85
CA GLU A 579 -34.07 13.63 37.27
C GLU A 579 -35.00 14.74 37.75
N LYS A 580 -35.23 15.77 36.90
CA LYS A 580 -36.20 16.83 37.19
C LYS A 580 -37.58 16.26 37.40
N ARG A 581 -38.04 15.33 36.51
CA ARG A 581 -39.31 14.65 36.64
C ARG A 581 -39.43 13.82 37.92
N ILE A 582 -38.36 13.14 38.34
CA ILE A 582 -38.34 12.40 39.61
C ILE A 582 -38.50 13.36 40.79
N ASN A 583 -37.79 14.48 40.83
CA ASN A 583 -37.88 15.46 41.92
C ASN A 583 -39.28 16.11 41.98
N GLU A 584 -39.86 16.52 40.83
CA GLU A 584 -41.24 17.01 40.74
C GLU A 584 -42.25 15.99 41.21
N GLY A 585 -42.07 14.72 40.86
CA GLY A 585 -42.94 13.63 41.26
C GLY A 585 -42.90 13.40 42.78
N ARG A 586 -41.69 13.37 43.38
CA ARG A 586 -41.54 13.25 44.81
C ARG A 586 -42.23 14.39 45.60
N ALA A 587 -42.13 15.61 45.08
CA ALA A 587 -42.80 16.76 45.71
C ALA A 587 -44.35 16.61 45.62
N ARG A 588 -44.88 16.11 44.52
CA ARG A 588 -46.33 15.89 44.30
C ARG A 588 -46.85 14.68 45.09
N GLU A 589 -46.09 13.62 45.22
CA GLU A 589 -46.43 12.41 45.98
C GLU A 589 -46.78 12.72 47.44
N LEU A 590 -46.23 13.81 48.03
CA LEU A 590 -46.54 14.24 49.39
C LEU A 590 -47.99 14.77 49.55
N TRP A 591 -48.63 15.19 48.45
CA TRP A 591 -49.94 15.85 48.50
C TRP A 591 -51.01 15.13 47.71
N LEU A 592 -50.66 14.31 46.73
CA LEU A 592 -51.59 13.61 45.85
C LEU A 592 -51.77 12.19 46.33
N PRO A 593 -53.05 11.78 46.64
CA PRO A 593 -53.33 10.37 46.99
C PRO A 593 -53.26 9.47 45.79
N ASP A 594 -52.96 8.18 46.02
CA ASP A 594 -53.14 7.14 45.04
C ASP A 594 -54.62 6.66 44.98
N PHE A 595 -55.17 6.52 43.79
CA PHE A 595 -56.49 5.97 43.55
C PHE A 595 -56.41 4.66 42.79
N PHE A 596 -57.03 3.61 43.32
CA PHE A 596 -57.09 2.29 42.68
C PHE A 596 -58.50 1.68 42.88
N VAL A 597 -58.85 0.80 41.99
CA VAL A 597 -60.00 -0.08 42.09
C VAL A 597 -59.50 -1.49 42.12
N GLU A 598 -60.04 -2.27 43.06
CA GLU A 598 -59.68 -3.66 43.24
C GLU A 598 -60.92 -4.50 43.41
N GLY A 599 -60.94 -5.68 42.80
CA GLY A 599 -61.97 -6.69 43.01
C GLY A 599 -61.36 -8.06 43.05
N GLY A 600 -61.86 -8.90 43.92
CA GLY A 600 -61.33 -10.25 44.07
C GLY A 600 -62.43 -11.27 44.31
N ILE A 601 -62.19 -12.49 43.94
CA ILE A 601 -63.05 -13.67 44.18
C ILE A 601 -62.14 -14.73 44.81
N GLN A 602 -62.61 -15.26 45.95
CA GLN A 602 -61.97 -16.42 46.58
C GLN A 602 -62.97 -17.57 46.50
N HIS A 603 -62.47 -18.76 46.15
CA HIS A 603 -63.26 -19.98 46.16
C HIS A 603 -62.44 -21.12 46.79
N ASP A 604 -63.00 -21.74 47.82
CA ASP A 604 -62.44 -22.88 48.48
C ASP A 604 -63.00 -24.15 47.85
N PHE A 605 -62.21 -24.84 47.08
CA PHE A 605 -62.68 -25.98 46.29
C PHE A 605 -62.43 -27.34 46.97
N TRP A 606 -61.69 -27.38 48.10
CA TRP A 606 -61.45 -28.57 48.87
C TRP A 606 -61.21 -28.22 50.33
N ARG A 607 -61.92 -28.93 51.27
CA ARG A 607 -61.73 -28.84 52.70
C ARG A 607 -61.81 -30.21 53.32
N GLU A 608 -60.92 -30.54 54.27
CA GLU A 608 -60.87 -31.81 54.93
C GLU A 608 -60.40 -31.67 56.41
N GLY A 609 -60.78 -32.60 57.29
CA GLY A 609 -60.40 -32.61 58.70
C GLY A 609 -61.34 -31.79 59.60
N GLU A 610 -60.82 -31.35 60.76
CA GLU A 610 -61.58 -30.58 61.74
C GLU A 610 -61.94 -29.21 61.15
N GLY A 611 -63.20 -28.75 61.30
CA GLY A 611 -63.70 -27.50 60.75
C GLY A 611 -64.21 -27.61 59.30
N ALA A 612 -64.15 -28.76 58.63
CA ALA A 612 -64.54 -28.93 57.21
C ALA A 612 -66.06 -28.80 56.94
N THR A 613 -66.95 -28.81 57.95
CA THR A 613 -68.40 -28.75 57.80
C THR A 613 -69.02 -27.37 57.77
N VAL A 614 -68.25 -26.31 57.76
CA VAL A 614 -68.73 -24.94 57.69
C VAL A 614 -69.12 -24.61 56.23
N PRO A 615 -70.31 -24.01 55.93
CA PRO A 615 -70.69 -23.63 54.58
C PRO A 615 -69.66 -22.65 54.00
N GLU A 616 -69.40 -22.81 52.70
CA GLU A 616 -68.47 -21.91 51.96
C GLU A 616 -68.99 -20.49 51.95
N PRO A 617 -68.22 -19.51 52.43
CA PRO A 617 -68.47 -18.15 52.10
C PRO A 617 -67.92 -17.85 50.69
N ASN A 618 -68.80 -17.51 49.75
CA ASN A 618 -68.38 -16.85 48.52
C ASN A 618 -68.20 -15.38 48.81
N ASP A 619 -67.00 -14.98 49.16
CA ASP A 619 -66.73 -13.56 49.41
C ASP A 619 -66.48 -12.82 48.10
N PHE A 620 -67.46 -12.04 47.65
CA PHE A 620 -67.31 -11.01 46.66
C PHE A 620 -66.95 -9.70 47.37
N GLY A 621 -65.66 -9.33 47.36
CA GLY A 621 -65.20 -8.04 47.88
C GLY A 621 -64.98 -7.06 46.73
N ILE A 622 -65.74 -5.96 46.64
CA ILE A 622 -65.44 -4.79 45.84
C ILE A 622 -65.01 -3.71 46.82
N GLY A 623 -63.72 -3.37 46.76
CA GLY A 623 -63.13 -2.31 47.59
C GLY A 623 -62.62 -1.13 46.77
#